data_1de24f7c135ca52754852a2efd5a1eb8
#
_entry.id   1de24f7c135ca52754852a2efd5a1eb8
#
_cell.length_a   1.000
_cell.length_b   1.000
_cell.length_c   1.000
_cell.angle_alpha   90.00
_cell.angle_beta   90.00
_cell.angle_gamma   90.00
#
_symmetry.space_group_name_H-M   'P 1'
#
loop_
_entity.id
_entity.type
_entity.pdbx_description
1 polymer ?
#
loop_
_entity_poly.entity_id
_entity_poly.type
_entity_poly.pdbx_seq_one_letter_code
_entity_poly.pdbx_strand_id
1 'polypeptide(L)'
;PARRDHVAQHLGLTTLDPSDPLFTEQLSATFDGSLAQKVIDATGNQQAMNNTVNLIRHGGSIIFVGLFKGELQFSDPEFHKKETTMMGSRNATEEDFAKVGRLMAEGKITARMMLTHRYDFKSLAEIYESDVINNRQLIKGVIHF
;
A
#
# COMPACT_ATOMS: atom_id res chain seq x y z
N PRO A 1 -5.93 -8.82 8.26
CA PRO A 1 -7.26 -8.38 8.70
C PRO A 1 -7.22 -6.94 9.21
N ALA A 2 -6.57 -6.63 10.36
CA ALA A 2 -6.65 -5.31 11.02
C ALA A 2 -6.34 -4.10 10.13
N ARG A 3 -5.33 -4.16 9.26
CA ARG A 3 -5.01 -3.06 8.34
C ARG A 3 -6.09 -2.85 7.28
N ARG A 4 -6.67 -3.93 6.76
CA ARG A 4 -7.79 -3.85 5.80
C ARG A 4 -9.03 -3.26 6.45
N ASP A 5 -9.36 -3.72 7.65
CA ASP A 5 -10.50 -3.22 8.41
C ASP A 5 -10.34 -1.72 8.69
N HIS A 6 -9.14 -1.29 9.09
CA HIS A 6 -8.83 0.13 9.29
C HIS A 6 -9.03 0.96 8.02
N VAL A 7 -8.52 0.49 6.87
CA VAL A 7 -8.67 1.18 5.59
C VAL A 7 -10.14 1.27 5.18
N ALA A 8 -10.89 0.18 5.30
CA ALA A 8 -12.32 0.17 4.99
C ALA A 8 -13.10 1.15 5.87
N GLN A 9 -12.84 1.15 7.19
CA GLN A 9 -13.57 1.98 8.16
C GLN A 9 -13.21 3.47 8.10
N HIS A 10 -11.93 3.80 7.91
CA HIS A 10 -11.45 5.18 8.02
C HIS A 10 -11.23 5.88 6.68
N LEU A 11 -11.08 5.13 5.61
CA LEU A 11 -10.88 5.68 4.26
C LEU A 11 -12.05 5.37 3.31
N GLY A 12 -12.97 4.48 3.70
CA GLY A 12 -14.10 4.07 2.86
C GLY A 12 -13.68 3.37 1.57
N LEU A 13 -12.50 2.74 1.55
CA LEU A 13 -11.96 2.08 0.38
C LEU A 13 -12.28 0.58 0.41
N THR A 14 -12.55 0.01 -0.76
CA THR A 14 -12.66 -1.45 -0.92
C THR A 14 -11.32 -2.11 -0.61
N THR A 15 -11.37 -3.16 0.20
CA THR A 15 -10.18 -3.94 0.56
C THR A 15 -10.38 -5.41 0.23
N LEU A 16 -9.37 -6.03 -0.36
CA LEU A 16 -9.39 -7.43 -0.73
C LEU A 16 -8.27 -8.20 -0.02
N ASP A 17 -8.47 -9.49 0.18
CA ASP A 17 -7.45 -10.40 0.70
C ASP A 17 -6.78 -11.14 -0.46
N PRO A 18 -5.49 -10.91 -0.73
CA PRO A 18 -4.81 -11.63 -1.80
C PRO A 18 -4.62 -13.14 -1.52
N SER A 19 -4.86 -13.59 -0.29
CA SER A 19 -4.85 -15.01 0.08
C SER A 19 -6.21 -15.69 -0.05
N ASP A 20 -7.26 -14.94 -0.34
CA ASP A 20 -8.60 -15.49 -0.59
C ASP A 20 -8.62 -16.25 -1.92
N PRO A 21 -9.10 -17.50 -1.97
CA PRO A 21 -9.26 -18.24 -3.21
C PRO A 21 -10.08 -17.50 -4.30
N LEU A 22 -11.01 -16.64 -3.89
CA LEU A 22 -11.85 -15.83 -4.77
C LEU A 22 -11.26 -14.45 -5.10
N PHE A 23 -10.01 -14.19 -4.71
CA PHE A 23 -9.37 -12.85 -4.86
C PHE A 23 -9.47 -12.31 -6.30
N THR A 24 -9.19 -13.14 -7.30
CA THR A 24 -9.21 -12.72 -8.70
C THR A 24 -10.61 -12.33 -9.16
N GLU A 25 -11.63 -13.06 -8.73
CA GLU A 25 -13.04 -12.78 -9.03
C GLU A 25 -13.48 -11.48 -8.34
N GLN A 26 -13.15 -11.32 -7.08
CA GLN A 26 -13.44 -10.11 -6.31
C GLN A 26 -12.74 -8.88 -6.91
N LEU A 27 -11.47 -9.03 -7.33
CA LEU A 27 -10.73 -7.97 -8.00
C LEU A 27 -11.42 -7.55 -9.30
N SER A 28 -11.76 -8.53 -10.15
CA SER A 28 -12.46 -8.29 -11.41
C SER A 28 -13.82 -7.62 -11.19
N ALA A 29 -14.59 -8.07 -10.21
CA ALA A 29 -15.87 -7.46 -9.86
C ALA A 29 -15.71 -6.00 -9.39
N THR A 30 -14.60 -5.65 -8.71
CA THR A 30 -14.31 -4.29 -8.29
C THR A 30 -14.06 -3.33 -9.47
N PHE A 31 -13.67 -3.88 -10.63
CA PHE A 31 -13.36 -3.13 -11.85
C PHE A 31 -14.29 -3.50 -13.03
N ASP A 32 -15.56 -3.77 -12.75
CA ASP A 32 -16.60 -4.06 -13.75
C ASP A 32 -16.21 -5.16 -14.75
N GLY A 33 -15.63 -6.24 -14.25
CA GLY A 33 -15.20 -7.38 -15.06
C GLY A 33 -13.80 -7.23 -15.69
N SER A 34 -13.07 -6.17 -15.34
CA SER A 34 -11.71 -5.90 -15.82
C SER A 34 -10.66 -6.11 -14.71
N LEU A 35 -9.48 -5.55 -14.90
CA LEU A 35 -8.41 -5.44 -13.91
C LEU A 35 -8.07 -3.96 -13.66
N ALA A 36 -7.17 -3.70 -12.72
CA ALA A 36 -6.80 -2.33 -12.34
C ALA A 36 -6.13 -1.57 -13.50
N GLN A 37 -6.48 -0.30 -13.69
CA GLN A 37 -5.78 0.57 -14.64
C GLN A 37 -4.40 1.00 -14.11
N LYS A 38 -4.28 1.14 -12.80
CA LYS A 38 -3.02 1.47 -12.12
C LYS A 38 -2.84 0.54 -10.93
N VAL A 39 -1.66 -0.03 -10.80
CA VAL A 39 -1.24 -0.82 -9.64
C VAL A 39 -0.08 -0.09 -8.99
N ILE A 40 -0.23 0.25 -7.71
CA ILE A 40 0.84 0.85 -6.90
C ILE A 40 1.25 -0.18 -5.86
N ASP A 41 2.46 -0.69 -5.99
CA ASP A 41 3.03 -1.58 -4.97
C ASP A 41 3.84 -0.78 -3.95
N ALA A 42 3.49 -0.92 -2.69
CA ALA A 42 4.21 -0.36 -1.55
C ALA A 42 4.60 -1.45 -0.53
N THR A 43 4.61 -2.72 -0.96
CA THR A 43 4.83 -3.85 -0.06
C THR A 43 6.31 -4.13 0.22
N GLY A 44 7.18 -3.90 -0.77
CA GLY A 44 8.57 -4.35 -0.73
C GLY A 44 8.71 -5.88 -0.62
N ASN A 45 7.66 -6.62 -0.96
CA ASN A 45 7.64 -8.07 -0.97
C ASN A 45 7.80 -8.59 -2.39
N GLN A 46 8.85 -9.38 -2.64
CA GLN A 46 9.19 -9.88 -3.97
C GLN A 46 8.03 -10.59 -4.67
N GLN A 47 7.33 -11.46 -3.95
CA GLN A 47 6.23 -12.23 -4.53
C GLN A 47 5.04 -11.33 -4.91
N ALA A 48 4.69 -10.37 -4.07
CA ALA A 48 3.63 -9.40 -4.36
C ALA A 48 4.01 -8.53 -5.57
N MET A 49 5.24 -8.03 -5.60
CA MET A 49 5.75 -7.20 -6.69
C MET A 49 5.80 -7.96 -8.02
N ASN A 50 6.28 -9.21 -8.02
CA ASN A 50 6.29 -10.06 -9.21
C ASN A 50 4.86 -10.35 -9.74
N ASN A 51 3.87 -10.41 -8.86
CA ASN A 51 2.49 -10.70 -9.23
C ASN A 51 1.74 -9.49 -9.82
N THR A 52 2.29 -8.29 -9.78
CA THR A 52 1.60 -7.06 -10.21
C THR A 52 1.14 -7.08 -11.67
N VAL A 53 1.88 -7.79 -12.55
CA VAL A 53 1.51 -7.96 -13.97
C VAL A 53 0.17 -8.69 -14.13
N ASN A 54 -0.18 -9.56 -13.18
CA ASN A 54 -1.45 -10.28 -13.19
C ASN A 54 -2.64 -9.42 -12.72
N LEU A 55 -2.37 -8.30 -12.05
CA LEU A 55 -3.39 -7.41 -11.49
C LEU A 55 -3.74 -6.24 -12.41
N ILE A 56 -2.94 -6.01 -13.47
CA ILE A 56 -3.08 -4.86 -14.36
C ILE A 56 -3.87 -5.22 -15.62
N ARG A 57 -4.73 -4.30 -16.07
CA ARG A 57 -5.41 -4.43 -17.35
C ARG A 57 -4.52 -4.02 -18.52
N HIS A 58 -4.98 -4.28 -19.75
CA HIS A 58 -4.34 -3.80 -20.97
C HIS A 58 -4.17 -2.26 -20.95
N GLY A 59 -3.01 -1.77 -21.37
CA GLY A 59 -2.64 -0.36 -21.37
C GLY A 59 -2.46 0.26 -19.97
N GLY A 60 -2.38 -0.58 -18.93
CA GLY A 60 -2.25 -0.12 -17.55
C GLY A 60 -0.80 0.20 -17.13
N SER A 61 -0.66 0.80 -15.94
CA SER A 61 0.66 1.19 -15.40
C SER A 61 0.89 0.61 -14.01
N ILE A 62 2.07 0.06 -13.79
CA ILE A 62 2.54 -0.47 -12.51
C ILE A 62 3.59 0.49 -11.93
N ILE A 63 3.40 0.94 -10.70
CA ILE A 63 4.31 1.85 -9.99
C ILE A 63 4.83 1.15 -8.74
N PHE A 64 6.14 0.92 -8.69
CA PHE A 64 6.81 0.35 -7.53
C PHE A 64 7.32 1.46 -6.60
N VAL A 65 6.66 1.62 -5.46
CA VAL A 65 7.08 2.45 -4.33
C VAL A 65 7.82 1.59 -3.31
N GLY A 66 7.40 0.33 -3.17
CA GLY A 66 8.10 -0.69 -2.38
C GLY A 66 9.44 -1.04 -3.00
N LEU A 67 10.41 -1.37 -2.15
CA LEU A 67 11.76 -1.79 -2.56
C LEU A 67 12.13 -3.05 -1.78
N PHE A 68 12.68 -4.05 -2.47
CA PHE A 68 13.29 -5.24 -1.87
C PHE A 68 14.70 -5.47 -2.45
N LYS A 69 15.50 -6.25 -1.75
CA LYS A 69 16.83 -6.67 -2.24
C LYS A 69 16.67 -7.92 -3.08
N GLY A 70 16.72 -7.79 -4.39
CA GLY A 70 16.55 -8.89 -5.34
C GLY A 70 16.13 -8.39 -6.71
N GLU A 71 15.63 -9.30 -7.53
CA GLU A 71 15.25 -9.06 -8.92
C GLU A 71 13.74 -9.23 -9.09
N LEU A 72 13.13 -8.37 -9.90
CA LEU A 72 11.76 -8.53 -10.36
C LEU A 72 11.71 -9.63 -11.43
N GLN A 73 10.74 -10.52 -11.30
CA GLN A 73 10.53 -11.64 -12.22
C GLN A 73 9.07 -11.68 -12.64
N PHE A 74 8.79 -11.58 -13.92
CA PHE A 74 7.45 -11.65 -14.47
C PHE A 74 7.45 -12.26 -15.86
N SER A 75 6.27 -12.66 -16.34
CA SER A 75 6.10 -13.19 -17.69
C SER A 75 6.21 -12.06 -18.72
N ASP A 76 7.27 -12.08 -19.52
CA ASP A 76 7.45 -11.14 -20.63
C ASP A 76 6.30 -11.19 -21.65
N PRO A 77 5.79 -12.37 -22.09
CA PRO A 77 4.64 -12.42 -22.95
C PRO A 77 3.38 -11.74 -22.38
N GLU A 78 3.11 -11.88 -21.08
CA GLU A 78 1.96 -11.23 -20.46
C GLU A 78 2.17 -9.72 -20.32
N PHE A 79 3.39 -9.27 -20.06
CA PHE A 79 3.76 -7.85 -20.03
C PHE A 79 3.55 -7.19 -21.39
N HIS A 80 4.07 -7.80 -22.48
CA HIS A 80 3.90 -7.31 -23.84
C HIS A 80 2.45 -7.34 -24.30
N LYS A 81 1.76 -8.46 -24.11
CA LYS A 81 0.34 -8.63 -24.49
C LYS A 81 -0.55 -7.53 -23.90
N LYS A 82 -0.24 -7.08 -22.70
CA LYS A 82 -1.02 -6.05 -22.01
C LYS A 82 -0.54 -4.62 -22.29
N GLU A 83 0.53 -4.42 -23.07
CA GLU A 83 1.12 -3.10 -23.35
C GLU A 83 1.36 -2.31 -22.06
N THR A 84 1.93 -2.99 -21.05
CA THR A 84 2.05 -2.49 -19.68
C THR A 84 3.22 -1.50 -19.56
N THR A 85 3.03 -0.42 -18.83
CA THR A 85 4.11 0.47 -18.40
C THR A 85 4.54 0.11 -16.97
N MET A 86 5.85 -0.01 -16.71
CA MET A 86 6.42 -0.15 -15.37
C MET A 86 7.29 1.04 -15.00
N MET A 87 7.17 1.49 -13.75
CA MET A 87 7.92 2.62 -13.23
C MET A 87 8.32 2.40 -11.78
N GLY A 88 9.57 2.70 -11.43
CA GLY A 88 10.02 2.84 -10.05
C GLY A 88 9.78 4.26 -9.54
N SER A 89 9.34 4.39 -8.30
CA SER A 89 9.19 5.68 -7.62
C SER A 89 10.03 5.67 -6.35
N ARG A 90 10.75 6.76 -6.08
CA ARG A 90 11.62 6.88 -4.92
C ARG A 90 11.64 8.29 -4.39
N ASN A 91 11.63 8.40 -3.04
CA ASN A 91 11.68 9.64 -2.30
C ASN A 91 10.46 10.56 -2.56
N ALA A 92 10.55 11.77 -2.06
CA ALA A 92 9.58 12.83 -2.28
C ALA A 92 10.35 14.14 -2.47
N THR A 93 9.82 15.02 -3.31
CA THR A 93 10.36 16.35 -3.57
C THR A 93 9.80 17.35 -2.55
N GLU A 94 10.35 18.55 -2.51
CA GLU A 94 9.80 19.67 -1.73
C GLU A 94 8.35 19.97 -2.12
N GLU A 95 8.04 19.89 -3.41
CA GLU A 95 6.69 20.11 -3.94
C GLU A 95 5.69 19.05 -3.44
N ASP A 96 6.12 17.78 -3.31
CA ASP A 96 5.30 16.71 -2.77
C ASP A 96 4.97 16.99 -1.29
N PHE A 97 5.97 17.40 -0.49
CA PHE A 97 5.75 17.78 0.90
C PHE A 97 4.80 18.98 1.02
N ALA A 98 5.00 20.02 0.21
CA ALA A 98 4.13 21.19 0.19
C ALA A 98 2.68 20.81 -0.20
N LYS A 99 2.51 19.89 -1.17
CA LYS A 99 1.20 19.37 -1.57
C LYS A 99 0.51 18.63 -0.45
N VAL A 100 1.22 17.72 0.23
CA VAL A 100 0.66 16.99 1.37
C VAL A 100 0.27 17.96 2.50
N GLY A 101 1.12 18.94 2.81
CA GLY A 101 0.82 19.97 3.80
C GLY A 101 -0.49 20.75 3.49
N ARG A 102 -0.71 21.13 2.24
CA ARG A 102 -1.96 21.76 1.80
C ARG A 102 -3.16 20.82 1.99
N LEU A 103 -3.06 19.56 1.56
CA LEU A 103 -4.13 18.58 1.71
C LEU A 103 -4.48 18.31 3.18
N MET A 104 -3.49 18.37 4.07
CA MET A 104 -3.71 18.27 5.51
C MET A 104 -4.40 19.51 6.06
N ALA A 105 -3.98 20.72 5.65
CA ALA A 105 -4.63 21.97 6.06
C ALA A 105 -6.09 22.06 5.57
N GLU A 106 -6.38 21.52 4.40
CA GLU A 106 -7.73 21.42 3.84
C GLU A 106 -8.57 20.28 4.47
N GLY A 107 -8.01 19.49 5.39
CA GLY A 107 -8.69 18.37 6.02
C GLY A 107 -8.91 17.14 5.11
N LYS A 108 -8.35 17.14 3.89
CA LYS A 108 -8.45 16.02 2.94
C LYS A 108 -7.60 14.83 3.37
N ILE A 109 -6.50 15.09 4.07
CA ILE A 109 -5.65 14.09 4.74
C ILE A 109 -5.62 14.45 6.21
N THR A 110 -5.99 13.51 7.06
CA THR A 110 -5.98 13.70 8.51
C THR A 110 -5.08 12.66 9.19
N ALA A 111 -4.53 13.02 10.34
CA ALA A 111 -3.73 12.08 11.14
C ALA A 111 -4.52 10.81 11.50
N ARG A 112 -5.85 10.91 11.70
CA ARG A 112 -6.72 9.77 12.02
C ARG A 112 -6.76 8.70 10.93
N MET A 113 -6.47 9.05 9.68
CA MET A 113 -6.43 8.08 8.58
C MET A 113 -5.32 7.04 8.74
N MET A 114 -4.24 7.38 9.44
CA MET A 114 -3.07 6.50 9.57
C MET A 114 -2.61 6.29 11.00
N LEU A 115 -2.78 7.29 11.89
CA LEU A 115 -2.27 7.24 13.25
C LEU A 115 -3.15 6.34 14.12
N THR A 116 -2.60 5.20 14.51
CA THR A 116 -3.30 4.20 15.33
C THR A 116 -2.81 4.17 16.77
N HIS A 117 -1.55 4.51 17.02
CA HIS A 117 -0.93 4.39 18.36
C HIS A 117 -0.15 5.64 18.75
N ARG A 118 -0.14 5.91 20.03
CA ARG A 118 0.65 6.98 20.66
C ARG A 118 1.46 6.37 21.80
N TYR A 119 2.73 6.70 21.86
CA TYR A 119 3.66 6.15 22.83
C TYR A 119 4.33 7.29 23.60
N ASP A 120 4.54 7.09 24.89
CA ASP A 120 5.41 7.96 25.70
C ASP A 120 6.86 7.45 25.55
N PHE A 121 7.77 8.36 25.26
CA PHE A 121 9.19 8.01 25.11
C PHE A 121 9.76 7.30 26.34
N LYS A 122 9.35 7.71 27.54
CA LYS A 122 9.88 7.15 28.79
C LYS A 122 9.54 5.68 29.00
N SER A 123 8.34 5.25 28.54
CA SER A 123 7.89 3.85 28.66
C SER A 123 8.17 3.02 27.42
N LEU A 124 8.60 3.64 26.32
CA LEU A 124 8.71 2.98 25.03
C LEU A 124 9.64 1.75 25.05
N ALA A 125 10.76 1.83 25.76
CA ALA A 125 11.72 0.74 25.83
C ALA A 125 11.13 -0.54 26.44
N GLU A 126 10.22 -0.40 27.41
CA GLU A 126 9.58 -1.53 28.11
C GLU A 126 8.53 -2.23 27.25
N ILE A 127 7.82 -1.46 26.40
CA ILE A 127 6.70 -1.96 25.59
C ILE A 127 7.07 -2.17 24.11
N TYR A 128 8.31 -1.86 23.72
CA TYR A 128 8.71 -1.82 22.30
C TYR A 128 8.50 -3.16 21.60
N GLU A 129 8.87 -4.25 22.24
CA GLU A 129 8.73 -5.58 21.62
C GLU A 129 7.27 -5.99 21.48
N SER A 130 6.45 -5.80 22.53
CA SER A 130 5.03 -6.17 22.51
C SER A 130 4.19 -5.28 21.62
N ASP A 131 4.35 -3.95 21.79
CA ASP A 131 3.40 -2.97 21.24
C ASP A 131 3.85 -2.38 19.89
N VAL A 132 5.15 -2.49 19.56
CA VAL A 132 5.67 -2.00 18.29
C VAL A 132 6.00 -3.16 17.34
N ILE A 133 6.84 -4.09 17.78
CA ILE A 133 7.33 -5.18 16.91
C ILE A 133 6.24 -6.23 16.67
N ASN A 134 5.57 -6.69 17.73
CA ASN A 134 4.62 -7.78 17.68
C ASN A 134 3.16 -7.33 17.51
N ASN A 135 2.88 -6.03 17.50
CA ASN A 135 1.54 -5.50 17.35
C ASN A 135 1.08 -5.42 15.89
N ARG A 136 0.29 -6.39 15.46
CA ARG A 136 -0.27 -6.42 14.09
C ARG A 136 -1.32 -5.35 13.81
N GLN A 137 -1.81 -4.65 14.82
CA GLN A 137 -2.76 -3.54 14.68
C GLN A 137 -2.06 -2.20 14.47
N LEU A 138 -0.75 -2.13 14.73
CA LEU A 138 0.03 -0.92 14.51
C LEU A 138 0.14 -0.62 13.00
N ILE A 139 -0.39 0.52 12.59
CA ILE A 139 -0.21 1.09 11.25
C ILE A 139 0.85 2.20 11.32
N LYS A 140 0.59 3.19 12.16
CA LYS A 140 1.49 4.31 12.43
C LYS A 140 1.46 4.67 13.90
N GLY A 141 2.62 4.74 14.51
CA GLY A 141 2.82 5.22 15.88
C GLY A 141 3.49 6.59 15.92
N VAL A 142 3.16 7.40 16.92
CA VAL A 142 3.82 8.66 17.24
C VAL A 142 4.37 8.56 18.65
N ILE A 143 5.60 9.03 18.83
CA ILE A 143 6.27 9.08 20.12
C ILE A 143 6.19 10.53 20.63
N HIS A 144 5.77 10.69 21.88
CA HIS A 144 5.76 11.95 22.61
C HIS A 144 6.96 11.99 23.56
N PHE A 145 7.68 13.10 23.56
CA PHE A 145 8.82 13.35 24.42
C PHE A 145 8.43 14.20 25.62
#